data_9f5586206cccd1acfbb6d6fb3c62997f
#
_entry.id   9f5586206cccd1acfbb6d6fb3c62997f
#
_cell.length_a   1.000
_cell.length_b   1.000
_cell.length_c   1.000
_cell.angle_alpha   90.00
_cell.angle_beta   90.00
_cell.angle_gamma   90.00
#
_symmetry.space_group_name_H-M   'P 1'
#
loop_
_entity.id
_entity.type
_entity.pdbx_description
1 polymer ?
#
loop_
_entity_poly.entity_id
_entity_poly.type
_entity_poly.pdbx_seq_one_letter_code
_entity_poly.pdbx_strand_id
1 'polypeptide(L)'
;MNKLIQKIFSYIRQKIFNFLYKIQLKRRKHFLNKQSELLKNKDFTLIANNCNGGVLSHELGLRFNSPLVNLFINTEDYVKYLKNFDYYNNLPMSFVTDKEKNYPIGKLDDVTIDFVHYKSNEEAEQKWEERKKRINKSNMFIIFTEQNDCTEECLIDFDNLPFENKVVFTYKKHDNIKSAVFVKKYESSPDGVTMFLDFEDRFSIKRNYDCFDFISWFNGEKDLKKLMRE
;
A
#
# COMPACT_ATOMS: atom_id res chain seq x y z
N MET A 1 31.99 -6.07 30.64
CA MET A 1 32.15 -4.91 29.72
C MET A 1 31.44 -3.70 30.32
N ASN A 2 32.13 -2.57 30.48
CA ASN A 2 31.64 -1.40 31.23
C ASN A 2 30.37 -0.82 30.53
N LYS A 3 29.28 -0.54 31.29
CA LYS A 3 28.03 0.03 30.79
C LYS A 3 28.23 1.31 29.95
N LEU A 4 29.25 2.10 30.26
CA LEU A 4 29.63 3.30 29.54
C LEU A 4 30.14 2.95 28.11
N ILE A 5 30.98 1.94 27.99
CA ILE A 5 31.53 1.48 26.72
C ILE A 5 30.40 0.97 25.81
N GLN A 6 29.46 0.21 26.37
CA GLN A 6 28.26 -0.25 25.62
C GLN A 6 27.41 0.89 25.09
N LYS A 7 27.18 1.94 25.91
CA LYS A 7 26.44 3.14 25.47
C LYS A 7 27.16 3.89 24.34
N ILE A 8 28.49 4.02 24.42
CA ILE A 8 29.30 4.67 23.37
C ILE A 8 29.22 3.86 22.07
N PHE A 9 29.40 2.55 22.12
CA PHE A 9 29.28 1.69 20.93
C PHE A 9 27.86 1.74 20.31
N SER A 10 26.81 1.71 21.13
CA SER A 10 25.44 1.84 20.67
C SER A 10 25.20 3.20 19.98
N TYR A 11 25.70 4.29 20.56
CA TYR A 11 25.59 5.63 19.97
C TYR A 11 26.32 5.74 18.64
N ILE A 12 27.57 5.25 18.55
CA ILE A 12 28.35 5.26 17.31
C ILE A 12 27.64 4.42 16.23
N ARG A 13 27.18 3.21 16.61
CA ARG A 13 26.42 2.33 15.70
C ARG A 13 25.16 3.02 15.15
N GLN A 14 24.42 3.72 16.02
CA GLN A 14 23.24 4.47 15.60
C GLN A 14 23.58 5.63 14.65
N LYS A 15 24.67 6.35 14.90
CA LYS A 15 25.14 7.44 14.00
C LYS A 15 25.52 6.91 12.64
N ILE A 16 26.28 5.81 12.57
CA ILE A 16 26.66 5.15 11.32
C ILE A 16 25.41 4.67 10.58
N PHE A 17 24.48 4.01 11.29
CA PHE A 17 23.22 3.55 10.71
C PHE A 17 22.44 4.72 10.08
N ASN A 18 22.26 5.81 10.83
CA ASN A 18 21.53 6.98 10.34
C ASN A 18 22.21 7.63 9.12
N PHE A 19 23.54 7.63 9.09
CA PHE A 19 24.29 8.14 7.94
C PHE A 19 24.10 7.26 6.70
N LEU A 20 24.26 5.95 6.84
CA LEU A 20 24.03 4.99 5.76
C LEU A 20 22.59 5.03 5.24
N TYR A 21 21.62 5.13 6.14
CA TYR A 21 20.20 5.25 5.78
C TYR A 21 19.92 6.53 4.98
N LYS A 22 20.54 7.67 5.32
CA LYS A 22 20.43 8.90 4.53
C LYS A 22 21.00 8.74 3.10
N ILE A 23 22.12 8.03 2.96
CA ILE A 23 22.70 7.72 1.64
C ILE A 23 21.73 6.82 0.85
N GLN A 24 21.18 5.79 1.49
CA GLN A 24 20.20 4.88 0.89
C GLN A 24 18.98 5.65 0.36
N LEU A 25 18.39 6.55 1.18
CA LEU A 25 17.27 7.38 0.78
C LEU A 25 17.61 8.31 -0.41
N LYS A 26 18.83 8.90 -0.42
CA LYS A 26 19.28 9.76 -1.53
C LYS A 26 19.39 8.95 -2.83
N ARG A 27 19.99 7.75 -2.77
CA ARG A 27 20.09 6.84 -3.91
C ARG A 27 18.71 6.37 -4.39
N ARG A 28 17.80 6.03 -3.44
CA ARG A 28 16.41 5.71 -3.73
C ARG A 28 15.72 6.83 -4.49
N LYS A 29 15.83 8.07 -4.01
CA LYS A 29 15.24 9.24 -4.67
C LYS A 29 15.73 9.40 -6.12
N HIS A 30 17.02 9.20 -6.38
CA HIS A 30 17.55 9.25 -7.74
C HIS A 30 16.98 8.14 -8.63
N PHE A 31 16.87 6.92 -8.11
CA PHE A 31 16.21 5.80 -8.80
C PHE A 31 14.76 6.14 -9.13
N LEU A 32 13.98 6.64 -8.16
CA LEU A 32 12.58 6.99 -8.33
C LEU A 32 12.35 8.13 -9.33
N ASN A 33 13.25 9.13 -9.38
CA ASN A 33 13.16 10.18 -10.39
C ASN A 33 13.23 9.60 -11.81
N LYS A 34 14.15 8.64 -12.05
CA LYS A 34 14.22 7.94 -13.33
C LYS A 34 12.96 7.12 -13.63
N GLN A 35 12.40 6.44 -12.61
CA GLN A 35 11.15 5.70 -12.78
C GLN A 35 9.98 6.65 -13.11
N SER A 36 9.88 7.78 -12.43
CA SER A 36 8.85 8.80 -12.68
C SER A 36 8.92 9.41 -14.09
N GLU A 37 10.12 9.51 -14.69
CA GLU A 37 10.30 9.96 -16.09
C GLU A 37 9.74 8.93 -17.09
N LEU A 38 9.81 7.63 -16.77
CA LEU A 38 9.26 6.56 -17.59
C LEU A 38 7.73 6.43 -17.48
N LEU A 39 7.14 7.00 -16.44
CA LEU A 39 5.71 6.95 -16.19
C LEU A 39 4.99 7.93 -17.13
N LYS A 40 4.27 7.38 -18.11
CA LYS A 40 3.47 8.14 -19.09
C LYS A 40 2.07 8.44 -18.58
N ASN A 41 1.39 7.43 -18.04
CA ASN A 41 0.07 7.60 -17.42
C ASN A 41 0.23 8.17 -16.01
N LYS A 42 -0.24 9.40 -15.80
CA LYS A 42 -0.17 10.11 -14.50
C LYS A 42 -1.53 10.49 -13.94
N ASP A 43 -2.59 10.31 -14.72
CA ASP A 43 -3.96 10.61 -14.31
C ASP A 43 -4.77 9.33 -14.10
N PHE A 44 -4.58 8.73 -12.94
CA PHE A 44 -5.32 7.56 -12.50
C PHE A 44 -5.63 7.62 -11.00
N THR A 45 -6.55 6.78 -10.57
CA THR A 45 -6.82 6.53 -9.15
C THR A 45 -6.15 5.24 -8.71
N LEU A 46 -5.26 5.34 -7.73
CA LEU A 46 -4.61 4.17 -7.12
C LEU A 46 -5.25 3.87 -5.77
N ILE A 47 -5.87 2.70 -5.66
CA ILE A 47 -6.54 2.22 -4.45
C ILE A 47 -5.78 1.02 -3.89
N ALA A 48 -5.53 1.04 -2.58
CA ALA A 48 -4.90 -0.06 -1.86
C ALA A 48 -5.54 -0.24 -0.48
N ASN A 49 -5.54 -1.48 0.05
CA ASN A 49 -6.08 -1.79 1.38
C ASN A 49 -5.23 -1.26 2.55
N ASN A 50 -4.05 -0.70 2.26
CA ASN A 50 -3.10 -0.19 3.23
C ASN A 50 -2.27 0.96 2.68
N CYS A 51 -1.18 1.34 3.37
CA CYS A 51 -0.33 2.47 3.00
C CYS A 51 0.45 2.31 1.67
N ASN A 52 0.45 1.12 1.05
CA ASN A 52 1.23 0.85 -0.17
C ASN A 52 0.89 1.83 -1.30
N GLY A 53 -0.40 2.07 -1.55
CA GLY A 53 -0.85 3.01 -2.59
C GLY A 53 -0.40 4.45 -2.35
N GLY A 54 -0.46 4.89 -1.08
CA GLY A 54 -0.01 6.23 -0.69
C GLY A 54 1.49 6.42 -0.85
N VAL A 55 2.29 5.46 -0.37
CA VAL A 55 3.76 5.51 -0.48
C VAL A 55 4.20 5.45 -1.93
N LEU A 56 3.64 4.55 -2.72
CA LEU A 56 3.95 4.41 -4.15
C LEU A 56 3.61 5.71 -4.92
N SER A 57 2.44 6.30 -4.67
CA SER A 57 2.07 7.58 -5.27
C SER A 57 3.05 8.69 -4.89
N HIS A 58 3.41 8.79 -3.61
CA HIS A 58 4.38 9.77 -3.13
C HIS A 58 5.75 9.59 -3.75
N GLU A 59 6.26 8.35 -3.81
CA GLU A 59 7.57 8.04 -4.37
C GLU A 59 7.66 8.33 -5.88
N LEU A 60 6.55 8.19 -6.61
CA LEU A 60 6.47 8.51 -8.05
C LEU A 60 6.09 9.98 -8.34
N GLY A 61 5.89 10.79 -7.31
CA GLY A 61 5.50 12.20 -7.46
C GLY A 61 4.07 12.38 -8.00
N LEU A 62 3.20 11.40 -7.77
CA LEU A 62 1.80 11.42 -8.20
C LEU A 62 0.91 12.17 -7.20
N ARG A 63 -0.14 12.78 -7.71
CA ARG A 63 -1.20 13.33 -6.87
C ARG A 63 -1.98 12.20 -6.20
N PHE A 64 -2.38 12.41 -4.95
CA PHE A 64 -3.27 11.49 -4.25
C PHE A 64 -4.71 11.63 -4.77
N ASN A 65 -5.08 10.76 -5.69
CA ASN A 65 -6.41 10.71 -6.32
C ASN A 65 -7.31 9.62 -5.72
N SER A 66 -6.95 9.10 -4.54
CA SER A 66 -7.70 8.06 -3.83
C SER A 66 -8.05 8.53 -2.43
N PRO A 67 -9.27 8.28 -1.92
CA PRO A 67 -9.58 8.50 -0.51
C PRO A 67 -8.80 7.57 0.42
N LEU A 68 -8.44 6.35 -0.05
CA LEU A 68 -7.72 5.33 0.71
C LEU A 68 -6.19 5.59 0.75
N VAL A 69 -5.77 6.80 1.13
CA VAL A 69 -4.35 7.15 1.25
C VAL A 69 -3.93 7.23 2.71
N ASN A 70 -2.88 6.49 3.08
CA ASN A 70 -2.32 6.46 4.43
C ASN A 70 -3.32 6.01 5.49
N LEU A 71 -4.08 4.97 5.18
CA LEU A 71 -5.02 4.33 6.08
C LEU A 71 -4.93 2.81 5.92
N PHE A 72 -5.65 2.09 6.76
CA PHE A 72 -5.76 0.64 6.71
C PHE A 72 -7.24 0.24 6.68
N ILE A 73 -7.54 -0.78 5.90
CA ILE A 73 -8.84 -1.42 5.82
C ILE A 73 -8.60 -2.93 5.79
N ASN A 74 -9.29 -3.69 6.61
CA ASN A 74 -9.12 -5.14 6.65
C ASN A 74 -9.54 -5.79 5.33
N THR A 75 -9.16 -7.03 5.11
CA THR A 75 -9.29 -7.68 3.80
C THR A 75 -10.74 -7.83 3.36
N GLU A 76 -11.65 -8.24 4.26
CA GLU A 76 -13.07 -8.41 3.94
C GLU A 76 -13.75 -7.06 3.66
N ASP A 77 -13.55 -6.06 4.52
CA ASP A 77 -14.12 -4.72 4.34
C ASP A 77 -13.58 -4.05 3.08
N TYR A 78 -12.32 -4.32 2.71
CA TYR A 78 -11.75 -3.79 1.48
C TYR A 78 -12.42 -4.33 0.23
N VAL A 79 -12.61 -5.64 0.14
CA VAL A 79 -13.29 -6.27 -1.00
C VAL A 79 -14.76 -5.83 -1.03
N LYS A 80 -15.43 -5.76 0.11
CA LYS A 80 -16.79 -5.25 0.24
C LYS A 80 -16.91 -3.79 -0.25
N TYR A 81 -16.00 -2.93 0.17
CA TYR A 81 -15.92 -1.53 -0.28
C TYR A 81 -15.75 -1.43 -1.80
N LEU A 82 -14.86 -2.22 -2.37
CA LEU A 82 -14.63 -2.23 -3.82
C LEU A 82 -15.82 -2.77 -4.61
N LYS A 83 -16.52 -3.79 -4.10
CA LYS A 83 -17.70 -4.40 -4.73
C LYS A 83 -18.86 -3.40 -4.84
N ASN A 84 -18.96 -2.48 -3.89
CA ASN A 84 -20.00 -1.44 -3.85
C ASN A 84 -19.37 -0.04 -3.80
N PHE A 85 -18.35 0.19 -4.63
CA PHE A 85 -17.49 1.37 -4.59
C PHE A 85 -18.25 2.70 -4.58
N ASP A 86 -19.25 2.84 -5.45
CA ASP A 86 -20.04 4.06 -5.56
C ASP A 86 -20.95 4.27 -4.34
N TYR A 87 -21.54 3.18 -3.82
CA TYR A 87 -22.36 3.24 -2.63
C TYR A 87 -21.58 3.80 -1.44
N TYR A 88 -20.45 3.17 -1.08
CA TYR A 88 -19.66 3.59 0.07
C TYR A 88 -19.05 5.00 -0.08
N ASN A 89 -18.65 5.39 -1.29
CA ASN A 89 -18.13 6.74 -1.53
C ASN A 89 -19.21 7.84 -1.46
N ASN A 90 -20.49 7.50 -1.55
CA ASN A 90 -21.60 8.45 -1.40
C ASN A 90 -22.13 8.54 0.03
N LEU A 91 -21.71 7.62 0.93
CA LEU A 91 -22.11 7.68 2.33
C LEU A 91 -21.36 8.79 3.09
N PRO A 92 -22.00 9.40 4.09
CA PRO A 92 -21.30 10.23 5.06
C PRO A 92 -20.41 9.34 5.94
N MET A 93 -19.21 9.82 6.27
CA MET A 93 -18.33 9.15 7.22
C MET A 93 -18.81 9.40 8.64
N SER A 94 -18.93 8.37 9.45
CA SER A 94 -19.07 8.48 10.91
C SER A 94 -17.79 7.99 11.58
N PHE A 95 -17.52 8.43 12.81
CA PHE A 95 -16.33 8.04 13.54
C PHE A 95 -16.70 7.34 14.85
N VAL A 96 -15.95 6.31 15.19
CA VAL A 96 -16.09 5.59 16.45
C VAL A 96 -14.79 5.71 17.25
N THR A 97 -14.91 5.61 18.58
CA THR A 97 -13.76 5.66 19.50
C THR A 97 -13.43 4.25 19.96
N ASP A 98 -12.17 3.87 19.82
CA ASP A 98 -11.59 2.69 20.44
C ASP A 98 -10.49 3.15 21.41
N LYS A 99 -10.56 2.70 22.65
CA LYS A 99 -9.61 3.09 23.71
C LYS A 99 -8.19 2.53 23.48
N GLU A 100 -8.07 1.48 22.66
CA GLU A 100 -6.81 0.83 22.36
C GLU A 100 -6.11 1.47 21.14
N LYS A 101 -6.83 2.28 20.37
CA LYS A 101 -6.32 2.93 19.16
C LYS A 101 -6.15 4.44 19.37
N ASN A 102 -5.03 4.98 18.92
CA ASN A 102 -4.69 6.40 19.05
C ASN A 102 -4.88 7.19 17.75
N TYR A 103 -5.70 6.67 16.84
CA TYR A 103 -6.03 7.26 15.55
C TYR A 103 -7.53 7.17 15.27
N PRO A 104 -8.08 7.99 14.35
CA PRO A 104 -9.48 7.95 13.98
C PRO A 104 -9.90 6.61 13.36
N ILE A 105 -11.09 6.13 13.71
CA ILE A 105 -11.71 4.96 13.09
C ILE A 105 -12.99 5.43 12.42
N GLY A 106 -12.98 5.42 11.09
CA GLY A 106 -14.12 5.76 10.26
C GLY A 106 -15.03 4.57 10.02
N LYS A 107 -16.31 4.85 9.88
CA LYS A 107 -17.36 3.91 9.50
C LYS A 107 -18.12 4.43 8.29
N LEU A 108 -18.23 3.57 7.28
CA LEU A 108 -19.12 3.73 6.14
C LEU A 108 -20.09 2.57 6.16
N ASP A 109 -21.23 2.73 6.84
CA ASP A 109 -22.18 1.65 7.12
C ASP A 109 -21.47 0.47 7.82
N ASP A 110 -21.36 -0.69 7.18
CA ASP A 110 -20.73 -1.90 7.70
C ASP A 110 -19.23 -2.05 7.35
N VAL A 111 -18.61 -1.05 6.72
CA VAL A 111 -17.17 -0.99 6.41
C VAL A 111 -16.43 -0.15 7.44
N THR A 112 -15.32 -0.67 7.97
CA THR A 112 -14.45 0.02 8.93
C THR A 112 -13.15 0.44 8.27
N ILE A 113 -12.71 1.67 8.54
CA ILE A 113 -11.49 2.28 7.98
C ILE A 113 -10.65 2.85 9.11
N ASP A 114 -9.43 2.35 9.26
CA ASP A 114 -8.46 2.82 10.26
C ASP A 114 -7.58 3.93 9.66
N PHE A 115 -7.75 5.14 10.15
CA PHE A 115 -6.99 6.32 9.70
C PHE A 115 -5.66 6.44 10.45
N VAL A 116 -4.82 5.41 10.35
CA VAL A 116 -3.61 5.16 11.15
C VAL A 116 -2.57 6.30 11.16
N HIS A 117 -2.63 7.23 10.21
CA HIS A 117 -1.69 8.35 10.11
C HIS A 117 -2.35 9.73 10.29
N TYR A 118 -3.61 9.76 10.77
CA TYR A 118 -4.36 10.99 10.99
C TYR A 118 -4.47 11.30 12.48
N LYS A 119 -4.53 12.58 12.81
CA LYS A 119 -4.48 13.05 14.21
C LYS A 119 -5.86 13.30 14.80
N SER A 120 -6.87 13.54 13.96
CA SER A 120 -8.24 13.79 14.41
C SER A 120 -9.27 13.33 13.39
N ASN A 121 -10.53 13.19 13.82
CA ASN A 121 -11.66 12.84 12.98
C ASN A 121 -11.88 13.90 11.90
N GLU A 122 -11.75 15.17 12.23
CA GLU A 122 -11.93 16.30 11.34
C GLU A 122 -10.91 16.29 10.20
N GLU A 123 -9.63 16.00 10.53
CA GLU A 123 -8.57 15.87 9.51
C GLU A 123 -8.85 14.68 8.60
N ALA A 124 -9.25 13.54 9.17
CA ALA A 124 -9.57 12.32 8.42
C ALA A 124 -10.73 12.55 7.46
N GLU A 125 -11.83 13.13 7.92
CA GLU A 125 -13.02 13.44 7.13
C GLU A 125 -12.72 14.47 6.02
N GLN A 126 -12.03 15.56 6.36
CA GLN A 126 -11.62 16.57 5.37
C GLN A 126 -10.81 15.94 4.24
N LYS A 127 -9.79 15.13 4.58
CA LYS A 127 -8.94 14.50 3.57
C LYS A 127 -9.67 13.44 2.75
N TRP A 128 -10.57 12.70 3.36
CA TRP A 128 -11.46 11.77 2.69
C TRP A 128 -12.30 12.48 1.63
N GLU A 129 -13.04 13.54 2.02
CA GLU A 129 -13.90 14.28 1.12
C GLU A 129 -13.14 15.03 0.01
N GLU A 130 -11.97 15.61 0.32
CA GLU A 130 -11.11 16.25 -0.68
C GLU A 130 -10.64 15.24 -1.75
N ARG A 131 -10.28 14.02 -1.34
CA ARG A 131 -9.72 13.02 -2.24
C ARG A 131 -10.78 12.29 -3.04
N LYS A 132 -11.95 12.05 -2.49
CA LYS A 132 -13.11 11.51 -3.24
C LYS A 132 -13.39 12.29 -4.52
N LYS A 133 -13.29 13.62 -4.46
CA LYS A 133 -13.52 14.52 -5.61
C LYS A 133 -12.49 14.36 -6.74
N ARG A 134 -11.41 13.62 -6.49
CA ARG A 134 -10.31 13.42 -7.45
C ARG A 134 -10.32 12.05 -8.09
N ILE A 135 -11.28 11.20 -7.73
CA ILE A 135 -11.37 9.84 -8.25
C ILE A 135 -11.60 9.88 -9.77
N ASN A 136 -10.67 9.31 -10.52
CA ASN A 136 -10.82 9.05 -11.95
C ASN A 136 -11.32 7.62 -12.13
N LYS A 137 -12.64 7.45 -12.22
CA LYS A 137 -13.29 6.14 -12.34
C LYS A 137 -12.99 5.41 -13.65
N SER A 138 -12.62 6.15 -14.70
CA SER A 138 -12.28 5.56 -16.00
C SER A 138 -10.87 4.99 -16.05
N ASN A 139 -10.02 5.30 -15.05
CA ASN A 139 -8.63 4.86 -15.00
C ASN A 139 -8.24 4.52 -13.55
N MET A 140 -8.60 3.33 -13.13
CA MET A 140 -8.38 2.87 -11.76
C MET A 140 -7.39 1.72 -11.72
N PHE A 141 -6.48 1.75 -10.75
CA PHE A 141 -5.54 0.69 -10.42
C PHE A 141 -5.79 0.25 -8.99
N ILE A 142 -6.00 -1.05 -8.80
CA ILE A 142 -6.38 -1.61 -7.51
C ILE A 142 -5.29 -2.56 -7.03
N ILE A 143 -4.71 -2.26 -5.87
CA ILE A 143 -3.72 -3.09 -5.21
C ILE A 143 -4.36 -3.72 -3.97
N PHE A 144 -4.21 -5.02 -3.84
CA PHE A 144 -4.55 -5.76 -2.65
C PHE A 144 -3.31 -6.51 -2.16
N THR A 145 -3.10 -6.58 -0.86
CA THR A 145 -2.08 -7.42 -0.24
C THR A 145 -2.76 -8.46 0.64
N GLU A 146 -2.52 -9.74 0.34
CA GLU A 146 -3.01 -10.86 1.13
C GLU A 146 -2.34 -10.84 2.51
N GLN A 147 -3.14 -10.73 3.56
CA GLN A 147 -2.72 -10.82 4.95
C GLN A 147 -3.33 -12.07 5.60
N ASN A 148 -2.93 -12.37 6.84
CA ASN A 148 -3.34 -13.59 7.55
C ASN A 148 -4.85 -13.74 7.77
N ASP A 149 -5.61 -12.64 7.76
CA ASP A 149 -7.07 -12.60 7.86
C ASP A 149 -7.77 -12.81 6.51
N CYS A 150 -7.00 -12.93 5.41
CA CYS A 150 -7.56 -13.10 4.07
C CYS A 150 -7.98 -14.55 3.82
N THR A 151 -9.25 -14.74 3.49
CA THR A 151 -9.78 -16.05 3.10
C THR A 151 -9.64 -16.28 1.59
N GLU A 152 -9.70 -17.54 1.15
CA GLU A 152 -9.70 -17.86 -0.29
C GLU A 152 -10.95 -17.29 -0.99
N GLU A 153 -12.08 -17.26 -0.32
CA GLU A 153 -13.32 -16.64 -0.81
C GLU A 153 -13.12 -15.14 -1.06
N CYS A 154 -12.44 -14.44 -0.15
CA CYS A 154 -12.08 -13.03 -0.31
C CYS A 154 -11.21 -12.78 -1.55
N LEU A 155 -10.25 -13.67 -1.83
CA LEU A 155 -9.42 -13.60 -3.03
C LEU A 155 -10.24 -13.85 -4.32
N ILE A 156 -11.14 -14.82 -4.30
CA ILE A 156 -12.06 -15.11 -5.42
C ILE A 156 -12.98 -13.90 -5.68
N ASP A 157 -13.56 -13.34 -4.62
CA ASP A 157 -14.41 -12.16 -4.72
C ASP A 157 -13.62 -10.97 -5.29
N PHE A 158 -12.39 -10.73 -4.85
CA PHE A 158 -11.51 -9.71 -5.41
C PHE A 158 -11.23 -9.95 -6.90
N ASP A 159 -10.90 -11.19 -7.28
CA ASP A 159 -10.60 -11.55 -8.67
C ASP A 159 -11.81 -11.32 -9.60
N ASN A 160 -13.02 -11.47 -9.08
CA ASN A 160 -14.28 -11.25 -9.82
C ASN A 160 -14.73 -9.78 -9.88
N LEU A 161 -14.05 -8.84 -9.19
CA LEU A 161 -14.40 -7.41 -9.25
C LEU A 161 -14.24 -6.85 -10.68
N PRO A 162 -15.09 -5.89 -11.10
CA PRO A 162 -15.11 -5.38 -12.49
C PRO A 162 -14.00 -4.34 -12.77
N PHE A 163 -12.88 -4.40 -12.05
CA PHE A 163 -11.74 -3.51 -12.30
C PHE A 163 -10.76 -4.18 -13.27
N GLU A 164 -10.44 -3.48 -14.34
CA GLU A 164 -9.51 -3.99 -15.36
C GLU A 164 -8.07 -4.08 -14.84
N ASN A 165 -7.63 -3.07 -14.11
CA ASN A 165 -6.28 -3.02 -13.57
C ASN A 165 -6.31 -3.36 -12.06
N LYS A 166 -6.24 -4.64 -11.73
CA LYS A 166 -6.17 -5.10 -10.34
C LYS A 166 -5.10 -6.15 -10.16
N VAL A 167 -4.46 -6.13 -9.00
CA VAL A 167 -3.45 -7.10 -8.59
C VAL A 167 -3.59 -7.40 -7.11
N VAL A 168 -3.48 -8.66 -6.74
CA VAL A 168 -3.31 -9.09 -5.35
C VAL A 168 -1.94 -9.72 -5.17
N PHE A 169 -1.14 -9.17 -4.26
CA PHE A 169 0.14 -9.74 -3.86
C PHE A 169 -0.09 -10.79 -2.80
N THR A 170 0.33 -12.03 -3.07
CA THR A 170 0.03 -13.17 -2.23
C THR A 170 1.29 -13.80 -1.63
N TYR A 171 1.18 -14.40 -0.46
CA TYR A 171 2.25 -15.15 0.19
C TYR A 171 2.15 -16.67 -0.05
N LYS A 172 1.05 -17.10 -0.68
CA LYS A 172 0.84 -18.46 -1.18
C LYS A 172 0.59 -18.42 -2.69
N LYS A 173 0.78 -19.55 -3.35
CA LYS A 173 0.40 -19.68 -4.77
C LYS A 173 -1.09 -19.96 -4.87
N HIS A 174 -1.75 -19.20 -5.75
CA HIS A 174 -3.18 -19.33 -6.05
C HIS A 174 -3.36 -19.43 -7.56
N ASP A 175 -3.28 -20.65 -8.10
CA ASP A 175 -3.31 -20.89 -9.57
C ASP A 175 -4.69 -20.57 -10.19
N ASN A 176 -5.73 -20.53 -9.37
CA ASN A 176 -7.11 -20.22 -9.75
C ASN A 176 -7.47 -18.72 -9.69
N ILE A 177 -6.59 -17.86 -9.18
CA ILE A 177 -6.80 -16.41 -9.05
C ILE A 177 -5.97 -15.68 -10.11
N LYS A 178 -6.62 -15.09 -11.11
CA LYS A 178 -5.95 -14.45 -12.26
C LYS A 178 -5.18 -13.19 -11.90
N SER A 179 -5.70 -12.43 -10.92
CA SER A 179 -5.08 -11.21 -10.41
C SER A 179 -3.97 -11.47 -9.39
N ALA A 180 -3.71 -12.76 -9.00
CA ALA A 180 -2.72 -13.08 -7.99
C ALA A 180 -1.28 -13.02 -8.53
N VAL A 181 -0.43 -12.41 -7.74
CA VAL A 181 1.02 -12.35 -7.92
C VAL A 181 1.69 -12.89 -6.66
N PHE A 182 2.26 -14.07 -6.78
CA PHE A 182 2.95 -14.72 -5.66
C PHE A 182 4.28 -14.05 -5.36
N VAL A 183 4.45 -13.58 -4.14
CA VAL A 183 5.69 -12.94 -3.67
C VAL A 183 6.48 -13.92 -2.80
N LYS A 184 7.40 -14.66 -3.42
CA LYS A 184 8.16 -15.74 -2.80
C LYS A 184 8.82 -15.35 -1.47
N LYS A 185 9.24 -14.11 -1.32
CA LYS A 185 9.83 -13.60 -0.07
C LYS A 185 8.94 -13.83 1.16
N TYR A 186 7.64 -13.86 0.98
CA TYR A 186 6.64 -14.00 2.06
C TYR A 186 6.08 -15.41 2.22
N GLU A 187 6.57 -16.41 1.46
CA GLU A 187 6.04 -17.80 1.46
C GLU A 187 5.97 -18.43 2.86
N SER A 188 6.90 -18.07 3.75
CA SER A 188 6.92 -18.56 5.15
C SER A 188 6.46 -17.49 6.16
N SER A 189 5.86 -16.39 5.70
CA SER A 189 5.38 -15.33 6.60
C SER A 189 4.07 -15.77 7.26
N PRO A 190 3.99 -15.78 8.60
CA PRO A 190 2.74 -16.12 9.29
C PRO A 190 1.66 -15.04 9.12
N ASP A 191 2.07 -13.82 8.81
CA ASP A 191 1.19 -12.64 8.75
C ASP A 191 0.87 -12.22 7.30
N GLY A 192 1.26 -13.05 6.31
CA GLY A 192 1.03 -12.76 4.89
C GLY A 192 2.01 -11.72 4.33
N VAL A 193 1.57 -10.96 3.31
CA VAL A 193 2.38 -9.93 2.65
C VAL A 193 2.42 -8.68 3.52
N THR A 194 3.28 -8.69 4.50
CA THR A 194 3.57 -7.56 5.40
C THR A 194 4.88 -6.88 5.00
N MET A 195 5.23 -5.76 5.63
CA MET A 195 6.52 -5.07 5.40
C MET A 195 6.85 -4.82 3.90
N PHE A 196 5.82 -4.76 3.04
CA PHE A 196 5.98 -4.61 1.59
C PHE A 196 6.66 -3.28 1.23
N LEU A 197 6.55 -2.28 2.11
CA LEU A 197 7.19 -0.97 2.01
C LEU A 197 8.63 -0.92 2.51
N ASP A 198 9.11 -1.95 3.19
CA ASP A 198 10.47 -1.98 3.73
C ASP A 198 11.49 -2.14 2.61
N PHE A 199 12.71 -1.67 2.85
CA PHE A 199 13.83 -1.98 1.97
C PHE A 199 14.16 -3.48 2.04
N GLU A 200 14.55 -4.06 0.90
CA GLU A 200 14.94 -5.48 0.82
C GLU A 200 16.03 -5.82 1.83
N ASP A 201 16.99 -4.92 1.99
CA ASP A 201 18.05 -4.99 2.99
C ASP A 201 18.62 -3.59 3.32
N ARG A 202 19.61 -3.56 4.20
CA ARG A 202 20.28 -2.35 4.70
C ARG A 202 20.95 -1.51 3.62
N PHE A 203 21.36 -2.10 2.51
CA PHE A 203 22.13 -1.45 1.45
C PHE A 203 21.37 -1.32 0.14
N SER A 204 20.28 -2.06 -0.01
CA SER A 204 19.42 -2.02 -1.18
C SER A 204 18.74 -0.67 -1.33
N ILE A 205 18.63 -0.20 -2.55
CA ILE A 205 17.75 0.93 -2.89
C ILE A 205 16.34 0.46 -3.24
N LYS A 206 16.14 -0.85 -3.39
CA LYS A 206 14.85 -1.45 -3.68
C LYS A 206 14.07 -1.68 -2.39
N ARG A 207 12.78 -1.43 -2.44
CA ARG A 207 11.81 -1.89 -1.45
C ARG A 207 11.27 -3.26 -1.85
N ASN A 208 10.65 -3.96 -0.93
CA ASN A 208 10.07 -5.27 -1.22
C ASN A 208 9.04 -5.22 -2.35
N TYR A 209 8.30 -4.11 -2.51
CA TYR A 209 7.34 -3.94 -3.59
C TYR A 209 7.97 -3.72 -4.99
N ASP A 210 9.28 -3.39 -5.08
CA ASP A 210 9.96 -3.25 -6.39
C ASP A 210 10.17 -4.59 -7.11
N CYS A 211 9.75 -5.71 -6.49
CA CYS A 211 9.59 -7.00 -7.17
C CYS A 211 8.54 -6.97 -8.29
N PHE A 212 7.70 -5.92 -8.35
CA PHE A 212 6.69 -5.73 -9.37
C PHE A 212 6.95 -4.45 -10.16
N ASP A 213 6.82 -4.50 -11.50
CA ASP A 213 7.01 -3.37 -12.38
C ASP A 213 5.76 -2.48 -12.46
N PHE A 214 5.56 -1.66 -11.42
CA PHE A 214 4.45 -0.71 -11.36
C PHE A 214 4.44 0.29 -12.51
N ILE A 215 5.62 0.68 -13.04
CA ILE A 215 5.70 1.66 -14.13
C ILE A 215 5.11 1.09 -15.41
N SER A 216 5.51 -0.13 -15.78
CA SER A 216 4.95 -0.81 -16.95
C SER A 216 3.46 -1.09 -16.76
N TRP A 217 3.04 -1.48 -15.55
CA TRP A 217 1.64 -1.69 -15.23
C TRP A 217 0.79 -0.43 -15.38
N PHE A 218 1.23 0.69 -14.79
CA PHE A 218 0.54 1.97 -14.93
C PHE A 218 0.53 2.49 -16.37
N ASN A 219 1.53 2.14 -17.18
CA ASN A 219 1.59 2.45 -18.60
C ASN A 219 0.77 1.51 -19.49
N GLY A 220 0.07 0.51 -18.94
CA GLY A 220 -0.91 -0.33 -19.63
C GLY A 220 -0.47 -1.77 -19.92
N GLU A 221 0.66 -2.25 -19.38
CA GLU A 221 0.97 -3.68 -19.44
C GLU A 221 -0.04 -4.47 -18.58
N LYS A 222 -0.64 -5.53 -19.15
CA LYS A 222 -1.69 -6.33 -18.51
C LYS A 222 -1.20 -7.71 -18.06
N ASP A 223 -0.11 -8.20 -18.62
CA ASP A 223 0.43 -9.50 -18.26
C ASP A 223 1.19 -9.41 -16.93
N LEU A 224 0.51 -9.79 -15.83
CA LEU A 224 1.08 -9.73 -14.48
C LEU A 224 2.34 -10.58 -14.33
N LYS A 225 2.50 -11.65 -15.12
CA LYS A 225 3.71 -12.50 -15.10
C LYS A 225 4.93 -11.77 -15.65
N LYS A 226 4.75 -10.92 -16.66
CA LYS A 226 5.84 -10.07 -17.20
C LYS A 226 6.21 -8.93 -16.28
N LEU A 227 5.31 -8.53 -15.39
CA LEU A 227 5.54 -7.44 -14.44
C LEU A 227 6.34 -7.87 -13.21
N MET A 228 6.47 -9.19 -12.96
CA MET A 228 7.33 -9.68 -11.88
C MET A 228 8.79 -9.54 -12.25
N ARG A 229 9.57 -8.95 -11.34
CA ARG A 229 11.03 -8.83 -11.42
C ARG A 229 11.66 -9.87 -10.51
N GLU A 230 12.59 -10.64 -11.02
CA GLU A 230 13.42 -11.58 -10.25
C GLU A 230 14.33 -10.87 -9.25
#